data_0fd0baed1c83d3ef93bd4277945da401
#
_entry.id   0fd0baed1c83d3ef93bd4277945da401
#
_cell.length_a   1.000
_cell.length_b   1.000
_cell.length_c   1.000
_cell.angle_alpha   90.00
_cell.angle_beta   90.00
_cell.angle_gamma   90.00
#
_symmetry.space_group_name_H-M   'P 1'
#
loop_
_entity.id
_entity.type
_entity.pdbx_description
1 polymer ?
#
loop_
_entity_poly.entity_id
_entity_poly.type
_entity_poly.pdbx_seq_one_letter_code
_entity_poly.pdbx_strand_id
1 'polypeptide(L)'
;NNAPSVFFVLVGFLFFKRFIDNQKILYSIASAVLLVFGFMIRHDVVYVIIPLFFFLILYVTFQKTWTLSGIIQKIKKITSFTLPLLLGYEFERTIEAMRYSVEATTNIGTDVVTIATTFGHSGLLHGDVWAGTFGLLFSPGAGLFVFVPILLTVFFTFPDFFRKNKLFTILLLAIPSIYIIDFGSMNVWQGYTAWSPKYLYVVIPFLLLPLGASIE
;
A
#
# COMPACT_ATOMS: atom_id res chain seq x y z
N ASN A 1 -3.84 -11.44 -12.12
CA ASN A 1 -3.24 -12.30 -11.11
C ASN A 1 -2.60 -11.45 -10.01
N ASN A 2 -3.19 -11.41 -8.81
CA ASN A 2 -2.78 -10.49 -7.73
C ASN A 2 -1.67 -11.08 -6.83
N ALA A 3 -1.43 -12.39 -6.90
CA ALA A 3 -0.51 -13.08 -6.00
C ALA A 3 0.93 -12.55 -6.02
N PRO A 4 1.55 -12.26 -7.18
CA PRO A 4 2.91 -11.74 -7.21
C PRO A 4 3.03 -10.35 -6.55
N SER A 5 2.06 -9.45 -6.79
CA SER A 5 2.05 -8.13 -6.16
C SER A 5 1.97 -8.23 -4.63
N VAL A 6 1.05 -9.07 -4.13
CA VAL A 6 0.91 -9.33 -2.69
C VAL A 6 2.21 -9.87 -2.09
N PHE A 7 2.88 -10.79 -2.77
CA PHE A 7 4.18 -11.33 -2.33
C PHE A 7 5.22 -10.22 -2.17
N PHE A 8 5.42 -9.40 -3.22
CA PHE A 8 6.42 -8.32 -3.18
C PHE A 8 6.09 -7.29 -2.09
N VAL A 9 4.82 -6.94 -1.94
CA VAL A 9 4.37 -6.00 -0.90
C VAL A 9 4.64 -6.54 0.50
N LEU A 10 4.32 -7.81 0.75
CA LEU A 10 4.57 -8.43 2.06
C LEU A 10 6.05 -8.53 2.39
N VAL A 11 6.85 -9.02 1.46
CA VAL A 11 8.29 -9.15 1.68
C VAL A 11 8.92 -7.76 1.83
N GLY A 12 8.49 -6.78 1.01
CA GLY A 12 8.90 -5.39 1.14
C GLY A 12 8.57 -4.81 2.52
N PHE A 13 7.36 -5.06 3.02
CA PHE A 13 6.94 -4.63 4.35
C PHE A 13 7.75 -5.31 5.48
N LEU A 14 8.06 -6.60 5.36
CA LEU A 14 8.92 -7.30 6.33
C LEU A 14 10.33 -6.70 6.37
N PHE A 15 10.89 -6.35 5.21
CA PHE A 15 12.18 -5.64 5.17
C PHE A 15 12.07 -4.23 5.75
N PHE A 16 10.95 -3.53 5.54
CA PHE A 16 10.70 -2.24 6.19
C PHE A 16 10.67 -2.38 7.71
N LYS A 17 9.95 -3.37 8.23
CA LYS A 17 9.94 -3.65 9.67
C LYS A 17 11.33 -3.95 10.19
N ARG A 18 12.09 -4.82 9.53
CA ARG A 18 13.49 -5.12 9.89
C ARG A 18 14.39 -3.88 9.85
N PHE A 19 14.13 -2.95 8.92
CA PHE A 19 14.83 -1.68 8.90
C PHE A 19 14.52 -0.84 10.15
N ILE A 20 13.26 -0.76 10.55
CA ILE A 20 12.86 -0.03 11.76
C ILE A 20 13.50 -0.64 13.01
N ASP A 21 13.55 -1.97 13.11
CA ASP A 21 14.11 -2.69 14.27
C ASP A 21 15.65 -2.60 14.32
N ASN A 22 16.33 -2.82 13.21
CA ASN A 22 17.80 -2.97 13.14
C ASN A 22 18.55 -1.72 12.63
N GLN A 23 17.85 -0.73 12.09
CA GLN A 23 18.42 0.52 11.54
C GLN A 23 19.44 0.33 10.39
N LYS A 24 19.50 -0.85 9.77
CA LYS A 24 20.41 -1.13 8.65
C LYS A 24 19.81 -0.62 7.34
N ILE A 25 20.52 0.32 6.68
CA ILE A 25 20.11 0.96 5.42
C ILE A 25 19.80 -0.06 4.31
N LEU A 26 20.51 -1.19 4.28
CA LEU A 26 20.28 -2.25 3.29
C LEU A 26 18.83 -2.77 3.33
N TYR A 27 18.24 -2.89 4.51
CA TYR A 27 16.83 -3.32 4.64
C TYR A 27 15.86 -2.26 4.09
N SER A 28 16.17 -0.97 4.25
CA SER A 28 15.38 0.12 3.67
C SER A 28 15.39 0.07 2.14
N ILE A 29 16.58 -0.09 1.54
CA ILE A 29 16.74 -0.21 0.09
C ILE A 29 16.01 -1.46 -0.43
N ALA A 30 16.21 -2.62 0.21
CA ALA A 30 15.56 -3.87 -0.18
C ALA A 30 14.02 -3.75 -0.11
N SER A 31 13.50 -3.12 0.94
CA SER A 31 12.07 -2.83 1.07
C SER A 31 11.56 -2.00 -0.10
N ALA A 32 12.22 -0.87 -0.39
CA ALA A 32 11.82 0.03 -1.45
C ALA A 32 11.84 -0.64 -2.84
N VAL A 33 12.89 -1.41 -3.14
CA VAL A 33 13.01 -2.16 -4.41
C VAL A 33 11.88 -3.19 -4.55
N LEU A 34 11.56 -3.94 -3.50
CA LEU A 34 10.47 -4.92 -3.53
C LEU A 34 9.11 -4.24 -3.70
N LEU A 35 8.88 -3.09 -3.05
CA LEU A 35 7.66 -2.31 -3.24
C LEU A 35 7.53 -1.77 -4.66
N VAL A 36 8.64 -1.38 -5.31
CA VAL A 36 8.66 -1.02 -6.73
C VAL A 36 8.21 -2.19 -7.61
N PHE A 37 8.75 -3.40 -7.41
CA PHE A 37 8.28 -4.58 -8.14
C PHE A 37 6.79 -4.84 -7.93
N GLY A 38 6.30 -4.68 -6.70
CA GLY A 38 4.86 -4.75 -6.42
C GLY A 38 4.06 -3.70 -7.19
N PHE A 39 4.55 -2.47 -7.24
CA PHE A 39 3.94 -1.33 -7.94
C PHE A 39 3.92 -1.54 -9.46
N MET A 40 4.99 -2.06 -10.06
CA MET A 40 5.05 -2.39 -11.50
C MET A 40 4.03 -3.47 -11.90
N ILE A 41 3.60 -4.31 -10.96
CA ILE A 41 2.55 -5.32 -11.21
C ILE A 41 1.17 -4.71 -10.99
N ARG A 42 1.04 -3.82 -9.99
CA ARG A 42 -0.22 -3.17 -9.60
C ARG A 42 0.04 -1.78 -9.04
N HIS A 43 -0.48 -0.78 -9.69
CA HIS A 43 -0.30 0.63 -9.32
C HIS A 43 -0.93 0.98 -7.95
N ASP A 44 -1.97 0.24 -7.52
CA ASP A 44 -2.60 0.45 -6.21
C ASP A 44 -1.67 0.15 -5.01
N VAL A 45 -0.50 -0.47 -5.23
CA VAL A 45 0.56 -0.61 -4.22
C VAL A 45 1.05 0.76 -3.71
N VAL A 46 0.82 1.83 -4.45
CA VAL A 46 1.07 3.21 -3.98
C VAL A 46 0.38 3.50 -2.64
N TYR A 47 -0.79 2.91 -2.40
CA TYR A 47 -1.52 3.03 -1.13
C TYR A 47 -0.85 2.33 0.05
N VAL A 48 0.12 1.45 -0.21
CA VAL A 48 1.03 0.90 0.82
C VAL A 48 2.25 1.80 0.97
N ILE A 49 2.82 2.25 -0.15
CA ILE A 49 4.05 3.05 -0.17
C ILE A 49 3.87 4.38 0.57
N ILE A 50 2.75 5.07 0.35
CA ILE A 50 2.47 6.38 0.96
C ILE A 50 2.46 6.30 2.50
N PRO A 51 1.67 5.44 3.15
CA PRO A 51 1.69 5.31 4.60
C PRO A 51 3.06 4.91 5.16
N LEU A 52 3.79 4.02 4.49
CA LEU A 52 5.14 3.62 4.90
C LEU A 52 6.11 4.81 4.85
N PHE A 53 6.03 5.64 3.82
CA PHE A 53 6.85 6.84 3.68
C PHE A 53 6.56 7.87 4.77
N PHE A 54 5.28 8.17 5.03
CA PHE A 54 4.89 9.06 6.11
C PHE A 54 5.29 8.52 7.49
N PHE A 55 5.11 7.22 7.71
CA PHE A 55 5.57 6.56 8.92
C PHE A 55 7.08 6.71 9.11
N LEU A 56 7.86 6.52 8.05
CA LEU A 56 9.31 6.69 8.09
C LEU A 56 9.70 8.12 8.44
N ILE A 57 9.07 9.12 7.85
CA ILE A 57 9.31 10.54 8.17
C ILE A 57 9.02 10.79 9.65
N LEU A 58 7.85 10.38 10.15
CA LEU A 58 7.48 10.55 11.55
C LEU A 58 8.48 9.84 12.46
N TYR A 59 8.79 8.56 12.17
CA TYR A 59 9.73 7.77 12.95
C TYR A 59 11.10 8.45 13.07
N VAL A 60 11.65 8.94 11.94
CA VAL A 60 12.97 9.59 11.90
C VAL A 60 12.92 10.96 12.57
N THR A 61 11.83 11.71 12.43
CA THR A 61 11.66 13.03 13.06
C THR A 61 11.63 12.93 14.59
N PHE A 62 10.93 11.94 15.12
CA PHE A 62 10.83 11.74 16.58
C PHE A 62 12.11 11.18 17.23
N GLN A 63 13.12 10.78 16.45
CA GLN A 63 14.44 10.45 17.00
C GLN A 63 15.13 11.70 17.57
N LYS A 64 15.44 11.69 18.87
CA LYS A 64 15.96 12.86 19.64
C LYS A 64 17.36 13.38 19.25
N THR A 65 17.99 12.85 18.22
CA THR A 65 19.35 13.24 17.81
C THR A 65 19.34 14.46 16.90
N TRP A 66 19.60 15.64 17.48
CA TRP A 66 19.69 16.93 16.76
C TRP A 66 21.14 17.40 16.54
N THR A 67 22.10 16.48 16.54
CA THR A 67 23.48 16.75 16.15
C THR A 67 23.61 16.74 14.62
N LEU A 68 24.64 17.40 14.06
CA LEU A 68 24.89 17.39 12.62
C LEU A 68 25.01 15.96 12.07
N SER A 69 25.75 15.10 12.77
CA SER A 69 25.85 13.66 12.42
C SER A 69 24.50 12.95 12.48
N GLY A 70 23.63 13.29 13.45
CA GLY A 70 22.27 12.76 13.55
C GLY A 70 21.38 13.20 12.39
N ILE A 71 21.48 14.45 11.96
CA ILE A 71 20.74 14.97 10.80
C ILE A 71 21.17 14.23 9.52
N ILE A 72 22.48 14.05 9.31
CA ILE A 72 22.99 13.30 8.15
C ILE A 72 22.47 11.85 8.16
N GLN A 73 22.43 11.20 9.32
CA GLN A 73 21.87 9.85 9.43
C GLN A 73 20.36 9.82 9.12
N LYS A 74 19.60 10.82 9.56
CA LYS A 74 18.17 10.96 9.24
C LYS A 74 17.97 11.10 7.72
N ILE A 75 18.71 11.97 7.07
CA ILE A 75 18.68 12.15 5.61
C ILE A 75 19.02 10.83 4.91
N LYS A 76 20.09 10.13 5.31
CA LYS A 76 20.46 8.84 4.72
C LYS A 76 19.35 7.80 4.83
N LYS A 77 18.64 7.72 5.96
CA LYS A 77 17.53 6.79 6.14
C LYS A 77 16.35 7.10 5.22
N ILE A 78 15.96 8.37 5.09
CA ILE A 78 14.87 8.80 4.21
C ILE A 78 15.29 8.56 2.75
N THR A 79 16.46 9.01 2.34
CA THR A 79 16.95 8.87 0.97
C THR A 79 17.09 7.40 0.55
N SER A 80 17.54 6.52 1.45
CA SER A 80 17.69 5.09 1.16
C SER A 80 16.37 4.39 0.84
N PHE A 81 15.26 4.89 1.34
CA PHE A 81 13.92 4.41 1.02
C PHE A 81 13.34 5.12 -0.21
N THR A 82 13.46 6.45 -0.26
CA THR A 82 12.81 7.28 -1.28
C THR A 82 13.47 7.16 -2.64
N LEU A 83 14.82 7.12 -2.71
CA LEU A 83 15.54 7.13 -3.98
C LEU A 83 15.21 5.89 -4.86
N PRO A 84 15.22 4.64 -4.34
CA PRO A 84 14.80 3.49 -5.15
C PRO A 84 13.34 3.58 -5.61
N LEU A 85 12.44 4.14 -4.80
CA LEU A 85 11.03 4.34 -5.18
C LEU A 85 10.90 5.33 -6.34
N LEU A 86 11.63 6.45 -6.28
CA LEU A 86 11.62 7.45 -7.35
C LEU A 86 12.22 6.88 -8.65
N LEU A 87 13.35 6.20 -8.56
CA LEU A 87 13.97 5.56 -9.73
C LEU A 87 13.07 4.48 -10.33
N GLY A 88 12.40 3.70 -9.51
CA GLY A 88 11.45 2.69 -9.95
C GLY A 88 10.21 3.28 -10.61
N TYR A 89 9.69 4.38 -10.08
CA TYR A 89 8.58 5.12 -10.69
C TYR A 89 8.96 5.70 -12.06
N GLU A 90 10.13 6.34 -12.18
CA GLU A 90 10.60 6.88 -13.47
C GLU A 90 10.90 5.76 -14.48
N PHE A 91 11.41 4.63 -14.02
CA PHE A 91 11.64 3.47 -14.87
C PHE A 91 10.32 2.90 -15.41
N GLU A 92 9.30 2.74 -14.57
CA GLU A 92 7.98 2.29 -15.00
C GLU A 92 7.34 3.27 -15.98
N ARG A 93 7.36 4.57 -15.66
CA ARG A 93 6.86 5.62 -16.54
C ARG A 93 7.53 5.56 -17.92
N THR A 94 8.85 5.27 -17.96
CA THR A 94 9.59 5.12 -19.21
C THR A 94 9.12 3.90 -20.00
N ILE A 95 8.89 2.76 -19.32
CA ILE A 95 8.37 1.55 -19.96
C ILE A 95 6.97 1.79 -20.51
N GLU A 96 6.10 2.43 -19.74
CA GLU A 96 4.75 2.78 -20.20
C GLU A 96 4.81 3.71 -21.41
N ALA A 97 5.62 4.78 -21.35
CA ALA A 97 5.82 5.68 -22.48
C ALA A 97 6.32 4.95 -23.73
N MET A 98 7.20 3.95 -23.60
CA MET A 98 7.64 3.12 -24.70
C MET A 98 6.51 2.21 -25.26
N ARG A 99 5.68 1.63 -24.40
CA ARG A 99 4.53 0.83 -24.82
C ARG A 99 3.51 1.65 -25.56
N TYR A 100 3.19 2.84 -25.04
CA TYR A 100 2.19 3.73 -25.63
C TYR A 100 2.73 4.54 -26.82
N SER A 101 4.04 4.80 -26.94
CA SER A 101 4.61 5.43 -28.12
C SER A 101 4.45 4.56 -29.38
N VAL A 102 4.37 3.26 -29.23
CA VAL A 102 4.02 2.33 -30.32
C VAL A 102 2.53 2.43 -30.69
N GLU A 103 1.66 2.73 -29.73
CA GLU A 103 0.22 2.94 -29.95
C GLU A 103 -0.15 4.40 -30.26
N ALA A 104 0.63 5.38 -29.75
CA ALA A 104 0.39 6.83 -29.86
C ALA A 104 0.67 7.41 -31.24
N THR A 105 1.17 6.64 -32.20
CA THR A 105 1.15 7.07 -33.59
C THR A 105 -0.26 7.23 -34.14
N THR A 106 -1.28 6.85 -33.38
CA THR A 106 -2.69 6.93 -33.81
C THR A 106 -3.59 7.85 -32.97
N ASN A 107 -3.21 8.26 -31.72
CA ASN A 107 -4.15 9.05 -30.88
C ASN A 107 -3.45 9.92 -29.83
N ILE A 108 -3.06 11.15 -30.19
CA ILE A 108 -2.48 12.17 -29.28
C ILE A 108 -3.47 12.65 -28.17
N GLY A 109 -4.74 12.25 -28.23
CA GLY A 109 -5.77 12.66 -27.27
C GLY A 109 -5.94 11.77 -26.06
N THR A 110 -5.31 10.59 -26.03
CA THR A 110 -5.52 9.59 -24.96
C THR A 110 -4.58 9.73 -23.76
N ASP A 111 -3.44 10.39 -23.88
CA ASP A 111 -2.43 10.45 -22.84
C ASP A 111 -2.89 11.25 -21.60
N VAL A 112 -3.60 12.35 -21.79
CA VAL A 112 -4.18 13.14 -20.69
C VAL A 112 -5.34 12.39 -20.04
N VAL A 113 -6.10 11.63 -20.80
CA VAL A 113 -7.20 10.79 -20.30
C VAL A 113 -6.65 9.58 -19.54
N THR A 114 -5.54 9.00 -19.97
CA THR A 114 -4.92 7.83 -19.32
C THR A 114 -4.23 8.21 -18.01
N ILE A 115 -3.55 9.35 -17.96
CA ILE A 115 -3.03 9.91 -16.70
C ILE A 115 -4.19 10.29 -15.78
N ALA A 116 -5.22 10.94 -16.28
CA ALA A 116 -6.43 11.25 -15.52
C ALA A 116 -7.19 9.98 -15.11
N THR A 117 -7.13 8.87 -15.83
CA THR A 117 -7.77 7.59 -15.45
C THR A 117 -6.87 6.71 -14.60
N THR A 118 -5.56 6.87 -14.59
CA THR A 118 -4.63 6.10 -13.75
C THR A 118 -4.50 6.72 -12.35
N PHE A 119 -4.45 8.06 -12.25
CA PHE A 119 -4.60 8.81 -10.99
C PHE A 119 -6.02 9.33 -10.76
N GLY A 120 -6.76 9.52 -11.81
CA GLY A 120 -8.16 9.77 -11.86
C GLY A 120 -8.89 8.49 -12.20
N HIS A 121 -8.79 7.48 -11.36
CA HIS A 121 -10.04 6.84 -11.06
C HIS A 121 -10.92 8.00 -10.58
N SER A 122 -11.49 8.67 -11.56
CA SER A 122 -12.38 9.82 -11.43
C SER A 122 -13.63 9.49 -10.60
N GLY A 123 -13.52 8.50 -9.78
CA GLY A 123 -14.44 7.93 -8.87
C GLY A 123 -14.27 8.30 -7.42
N LEU A 124 -13.23 9.02 -7.02
CA LEU A 124 -13.09 9.44 -5.62
C LEU A 124 -14.30 10.27 -5.12
N LEU A 125 -15.19 10.70 -6.02
CA LEU A 125 -16.35 11.53 -5.66
C LEU A 125 -17.64 11.16 -6.44
N HIS A 126 -17.70 10.07 -7.19
CA HIS A 126 -18.86 9.73 -8.03
C HIS A 126 -19.69 8.54 -7.54
N GLY A 127 -19.12 7.69 -6.67
CA GLY A 127 -19.85 6.61 -6.01
C GLY A 127 -20.26 6.96 -4.59
N ASP A 128 -21.24 6.24 -4.07
CA ASP A 128 -21.57 6.30 -2.65
C ASP A 128 -20.51 5.54 -1.84
N VAL A 129 -19.58 6.30 -1.25
CA VAL A 129 -18.46 5.79 -0.44
C VAL A 129 -18.97 4.87 0.68
N TRP A 130 -20.11 5.19 1.29
CA TRP A 130 -20.66 4.38 2.38
C TRP A 130 -21.20 3.06 1.88
N ALA A 131 -21.98 3.08 0.79
CA ALA A 131 -22.48 1.87 0.17
C ALA A 131 -21.35 0.98 -0.35
N GLY A 132 -20.34 1.57 -1.01
CA GLY A 132 -19.18 0.84 -1.50
C GLY A 132 -18.32 0.28 -0.37
N THR A 133 -18.02 1.06 0.66
CA THR A 133 -17.27 0.59 1.84
C THR A 133 -17.98 -0.55 2.54
N PHE A 134 -19.29 -0.41 2.80
CA PHE A 134 -20.09 -1.47 3.40
C PHE A 134 -20.13 -2.71 2.51
N GLY A 135 -20.29 -2.51 1.19
CA GLY A 135 -20.26 -3.58 0.20
C GLY A 135 -18.93 -4.35 0.17
N LEU A 136 -17.79 -3.64 0.17
CA LEU A 136 -16.45 -4.25 0.22
C LEU A 136 -16.18 -5.01 1.51
N LEU A 137 -16.81 -4.64 2.61
CA LEU A 137 -16.63 -5.33 3.90
C LEU A 137 -17.59 -6.53 4.08
N PHE A 138 -18.87 -6.39 3.69
CA PHE A 138 -19.92 -7.31 4.12
C PHE A 138 -20.77 -7.93 3.00
N SER A 139 -20.62 -7.49 1.72
CA SER A 139 -21.49 -8.04 0.67
C SER A 139 -21.20 -9.53 0.41
N PRO A 140 -22.21 -10.32 0.04
CA PRO A 140 -22.03 -11.75 -0.26
C PRO A 140 -21.10 -12.00 -1.46
N GLY A 141 -21.03 -11.07 -2.42
CA GLY A 141 -20.26 -11.23 -3.67
C GLY A 141 -18.81 -10.74 -3.60
N ALA A 142 -18.49 -9.77 -2.74
CA ALA A 142 -17.18 -9.13 -2.69
C ALA A 142 -16.71 -8.80 -1.25
N GLY A 143 -17.50 -9.11 -0.22
CA GLY A 143 -17.24 -8.69 1.15
C GLY A 143 -16.04 -9.36 1.78
N LEU A 144 -15.13 -8.56 2.31
CA LEU A 144 -13.90 -9.01 2.94
C LEU A 144 -14.16 -10.02 4.08
N PHE A 145 -15.09 -9.71 4.98
CA PHE A 145 -15.42 -10.58 6.12
C PHE A 145 -16.16 -11.84 5.72
N VAL A 146 -16.86 -11.84 4.57
CA VAL A 146 -17.53 -13.03 4.04
C VAL A 146 -16.53 -14.01 3.45
N PHE A 147 -15.55 -13.52 2.70
CA PHE A 147 -14.53 -14.37 2.07
C PHE A 147 -13.36 -14.72 2.99
N VAL A 148 -13.09 -13.89 4.00
CA VAL A 148 -11.98 -14.08 4.95
C VAL A 148 -12.51 -13.98 6.39
N PRO A 149 -13.37 -14.90 6.84
CA PRO A 149 -14.04 -14.82 8.15
C PRO A 149 -13.05 -14.84 9.33
N ILE A 150 -11.84 -15.39 9.14
CA ILE A 150 -10.79 -15.36 10.16
C ILE A 150 -10.41 -13.93 10.59
N LEU A 151 -10.67 -12.91 9.76
CA LEU A 151 -10.47 -11.51 10.13
C LEU A 151 -11.32 -11.06 11.30
N LEU A 152 -12.46 -11.73 11.54
CA LEU A 152 -13.30 -11.44 12.72
C LEU A 152 -12.56 -11.75 14.03
N THR A 153 -11.64 -12.71 14.02
CA THR A 153 -10.84 -13.03 15.21
C THR A 153 -9.82 -11.96 15.55
N VAL A 154 -9.43 -11.10 14.57
CA VAL A 154 -8.52 -9.98 14.78
C VAL A 154 -9.09 -9.00 15.79
N PHE A 155 -10.41 -8.80 15.84
CA PHE A 155 -11.03 -7.89 16.80
C PHE A 155 -10.72 -8.25 18.26
N PHE A 156 -10.50 -9.52 18.56
CA PHE A 156 -10.15 -9.98 19.91
C PHE A 156 -8.67 -9.79 20.24
N THR A 157 -7.78 -9.90 19.26
CA THR A 157 -6.31 -9.76 19.45
C THR A 157 -5.82 -8.33 19.25
N PHE A 158 -6.61 -7.50 18.58
CA PHE A 158 -6.26 -6.14 18.23
C PHE A 158 -5.95 -5.23 19.43
N PRO A 159 -6.71 -5.25 20.55
CA PRO A 159 -6.43 -4.40 21.70
C PRO A 159 -5.04 -4.66 22.29
N ASP A 160 -4.62 -5.92 22.39
CA ASP A 160 -3.32 -6.28 22.94
C ASP A 160 -2.19 -5.90 21.99
N PHE A 161 -2.38 -6.13 20.69
CA PHE A 161 -1.44 -5.68 19.67
C PHE A 161 -1.27 -4.15 19.67
N PHE A 162 -2.37 -3.40 19.78
CA PHE A 162 -2.35 -1.94 19.87
C PHE A 162 -1.59 -1.45 21.10
N ARG A 163 -1.79 -2.08 22.27
CA ARG A 163 -1.07 -1.71 23.50
C ARG A 163 0.43 -1.92 23.39
N LYS A 164 0.86 -3.00 22.72
CA LYS A 164 2.28 -3.32 22.52
C LYS A 164 2.96 -2.43 21.48
N ASN A 165 2.26 -2.06 20.38
CA ASN A 165 2.86 -1.46 19.19
C ASN A 165 2.00 -0.34 18.59
N LYS A 166 1.68 0.71 19.37
CA LYS A 166 0.74 1.79 18.97
C LYS A 166 1.02 2.38 17.58
N LEU A 167 2.26 2.84 17.35
CA LEU A 167 2.62 3.52 16.11
C LEU A 167 2.51 2.58 14.89
N PHE A 168 2.96 1.34 15.05
CA PHE A 168 2.90 0.32 14.01
C PHE A 168 1.45 -0.11 13.72
N THR A 169 0.60 -0.14 14.73
CA THR A 169 -0.84 -0.42 14.56
C THR A 169 -1.55 0.66 13.76
N ILE A 170 -1.19 1.94 14.00
CA ILE A 170 -1.74 3.06 13.21
C ILE A 170 -1.37 2.88 11.73
N LEU A 171 -0.13 2.50 11.43
CA LEU A 171 0.31 2.19 10.06
C LEU A 171 -0.50 1.03 9.45
N LEU A 172 -0.69 -0.07 10.21
CA LEU A 172 -1.45 -1.23 9.76
C LEU A 172 -2.93 -0.94 9.53
N LEU A 173 -3.49 0.04 10.21
CA LEU A 173 -4.86 0.51 9.98
C LEU A 173 -4.94 1.50 8.80
N ALA A 174 -3.94 2.37 8.65
CA ALA A 174 -3.92 3.37 7.58
C ALA A 174 -3.95 2.71 6.18
N ILE A 175 -3.17 1.64 5.98
CA ILE A 175 -3.10 0.95 4.69
C ILE A 175 -4.48 0.41 4.27
N PRO A 176 -5.16 -0.47 5.05
CA PRO A 176 -6.48 -0.97 4.67
C PRO A 176 -7.52 0.14 4.52
N SER A 177 -7.47 1.16 5.40
CA SER A 177 -8.43 2.27 5.34
C SER A 177 -8.37 3.03 4.03
N ILE A 178 -7.16 3.32 3.53
CA ILE A 178 -6.98 3.98 2.24
C ILE A 178 -7.54 3.12 1.11
N TYR A 179 -7.23 1.81 1.08
CA TYR A 179 -7.78 0.88 0.09
C TYR A 179 -9.31 0.83 0.12
N ILE A 180 -9.89 0.70 1.32
CA ILE A 180 -11.34 0.57 1.48
C ILE A 180 -12.05 1.87 1.05
N ILE A 181 -11.51 3.05 1.41
CA ILE A 181 -12.10 4.33 1.05
C ILE A 181 -11.99 4.56 -0.46
N ASP A 182 -10.82 4.33 -1.05
CA ASP A 182 -10.59 4.56 -2.48
C ASP A 182 -11.47 3.62 -3.33
N PHE A 183 -11.35 2.33 -3.13
CA PHE A 183 -12.16 1.36 -3.89
C PHE A 183 -13.65 1.42 -3.54
N GLY A 184 -14.01 1.79 -2.31
CA GLY A 184 -15.40 2.02 -1.91
C GLY A 184 -16.02 3.23 -2.58
N SER A 185 -15.22 4.23 -2.98
CA SER A 185 -15.70 5.40 -3.71
C SER A 185 -15.96 5.15 -5.20
N MET A 186 -15.57 4.00 -5.73
CA MET A 186 -15.78 3.65 -7.12
C MET A 186 -17.25 3.26 -7.39
N ASN A 187 -17.78 3.69 -8.53
CA ASN A 187 -19.11 3.26 -8.99
C ASN A 187 -19.24 1.74 -9.17
N VAL A 188 -18.11 1.06 -9.38
CA VAL A 188 -18.04 -0.39 -9.64
C VAL A 188 -17.17 -1.09 -8.59
N TRP A 189 -17.38 -0.74 -7.33
CA TRP A 189 -16.67 -1.32 -6.18
C TRP A 189 -16.76 -2.86 -6.11
N GLN A 190 -17.85 -3.46 -6.62
CA GLN A 190 -18.02 -4.92 -6.68
C GLN A 190 -17.08 -5.60 -7.68
N GLY A 191 -16.40 -4.87 -8.56
CA GLY A 191 -15.42 -5.42 -9.50
C GLY A 191 -16.00 -6.14 -10.70
N TYR A 192 -17.16 -5.69 -11.21
CA TYR A 192 -17.90 -6.28 -12.34
C TYR A 192 -18.32 -7.73 -12.05
N THR A 193 -17.72 -8.70 -12.77
CA THR A 193 -18.06 -10.12 -12.71
C THR A 193 -17.22 -10.91 -11.68
N ALA A 194 -16.34 -10.27 -10.94
CA ALA A 194 -15.47 -10.96 -10.00
C ALA A 194 -16.18 -11.26 -8.67
N TRP A 195 -16.26 -12.52 -8.32
CA TRP A 195 -16.68 -13.00 -7.00
C TRP A 195 -15.45 -13.06 -6.11
N SER A 196 -15.20 -12.04 -5.31
CA SER A 196 -14.17 -12.03 -4.27
C SER A 196 -13.77 -10.59 -3.93
N PRO A 197 -13.15 -10.31 -2.80
CA PRO A 197 -12.62 -8.99 -2.45
C PRO A 197 -11.31 -8.69 -3.22
N LYS A 198 -11.35 -8.81 -4.57
CA LYS A 198 -10.15 -8.73 -5.44
C LYS A 198 -9.33 -7.45 -5.24
N TYR A 199 -9.99 -6.36 -4.88
CA TYR A 199 -9.32 -5.08 -4.61
C TYR A 199 -8.61 -5.08 -3.27
N LEU A 200 -9.05 -5.90 -2.31
CA LEU A 200 -8.55 -5.93 -0.94
C LEU A 200 -7.53 -7.05 -0.68
N TYR A 201 -7.14 -7.85 -1.69
CA TYR A 201 -6.15 -8.93 -1.49
C TYR A 201 -4.82 -8.44 -0.92
N VAL A 202 -4.38 -7.24 -1.31
CA VAL A 202 -3.12 -6.67 -0.82
C VAL A 202 -3.20 -6.36 0.68
N VAL A 203 -4.36 -5.99 1.20
CA VAL A 203 -4.53 -5.59 2.60
C VAL A 203 -4.81 -6.74 3.56
N ILE A 204 -5.30 -7.88 3.07
CA ILE A 204 -5.62 -9.05 3.92
C ILE A 204 -4.45 -9.43 4.84
N PRO A 205 -3.21 -9.57 4.35
CA PRO A 205 -2.09 -9.94 5.21
C PRO A 205 -1.78 -8.91 6.28
N PHE A 206 -1.96 -7.61 5.99
CA PHE A 206 -1.76 -6.56 7.00
C PHE A 206 -2.79 -6.65 8.12
N LEU A 207 -4.04 -6.96 7.77
CA LEU A 207 -5.11 -7.16 8.75
C LEU A 207 -4.90 -8.42 9.60
N LEU A 208 -4.19 -9.44 9.09
CA LEU A 208 -3.90 -10.68 9.83
C LEU A 208 -2.69 -10.57 10.77
N LEU A 209 -1.82 -9.57 10.63
CA LEU A 209 -0.62 -9.42 11.46
C LEU A 209 -0.90 -9.40 12.98
N PRO A 210 -1.99 -8.78 13.48
CA PRO A 210 -2.31 -8.84 14.91
C PRO A 210 -2.54 -10.25 15.45
N LEU A 211 -2.98 -11.21 14.62
CA LEU A 211 -3.14 -12.60 15.04
C LEU A 211 -1.79 -13.27 15.36
N GLY A 212 -0.74 -12.97 14.58
CA GLY A 212 0.59 -13.51 14.84
C GLY A 212 1.18 -13.04 16.17
N ALA A 213 0.86 -11.83 16.60
CA ALA A 213 1.36 -11.27 17.86
C ALA A 213 0.64 -11.79 19.12
N SER A 214 -0.45 -12.54 18.96
CA SER A 214 -1.17 -13.17 20.08
C SER A 214 -0.67 -14.60 20.39
N ILE A 215 0.23 -15.12 19.56
CA ILE A 215 0.79 -16.48 19.71
C ILE A 215 2.07 -16.46 20.57
N GLU A 216 2.68 -15.29 20.79
CA GLU A 216 3.81 -15.06 21.71
C GLU A 216 3.32 -14.66 23.11
#